data_5825e070cf44d14fe6feaa7ce37c951a
#
_entry.id   5825e070cf44d14fe6feaa7ce37c951a
#
_cell.length_a   1.000
_cell.length_b   1.000
_cell.length_c   1.000
_cell.angle_alpha   90.00
_cell.angle_beta   90.00
_cell.angle_gamma   90.00
#
_symmetry.space_group_name_H-M   'P 1'
#
loop_
_entity.id
_entity.type
_entity.pdbx_description
1 polymer ?
#
loop_
_entity_poly.entity_id
_entity_poly.type
_entity_poly.pdbx_seq_one_letter_code
_entity_poly.pdbx_strand_id
1 'polypeptide(L)'
;MMSVQRAFLLTFTTGLLVACSGSTEDVRITLCKDLVPEIDNQLNSPGWDKEDVKFNGYEDMEVALVFSQSGSKGKISCFYPYNSYDDNAITLSDPASAHDTYPSSVVFNDQKVDSRELANMINRVLLKQGKQAIDKGKQAIEEGTEAIKTSLQ
;
A
#
# COMPACT_ATOMS: atom_id res chain seq x y z
N MET A 1 56.12 -40.45 11.33
CA MET A 1 54.78 -40.72 11.74
C MET A 1 54.07 -39.37 11.76
N MET A 2 53.44 -38.98 10.66
CA MET A 2 52.73 -37.70 10.54
C MET A 2 51.26 -37.99 10.27
N SER A 3 50.42 -37.65 11.22
CA SER A 3 48.96 -37.80 11.17
C SER A 3 48.36 -36.63 10.36
N VAL A 4 47.72 -36.95 9.24
CA VAL A 4 47.04 -35.99 8.40
C VAL A 4 45.61 -35.85 8.91
N GLN A 5 45.32 -34.75 9.62
CA GLN A 5 43.97 -34.35 10.02
C GLN A 5 43.25 -33.76 8.81
N ARG A 6 42.28 -34.50 8.31
CA ARG A 6 41.31 -34.00 7.29
C ARG A 6 40.31 -33.08 7.96
N ALA A 7 40.44 -31.78 7.74
CA ALA A 7 39.43 -30.79 8.08
C ALA A 7 38.26 -30.89 7.08
N PHE A 8 37.11 -31.37 7.56
CA PHE A 8 35.84 -31.34 6.84
C PHE A 8 35.27 -29.93 6.94
N LEU A 9 35.40 -29.16 5.86
CA LEU A 9 34.69 -27.87 5.68
C LEU A 9 33.23 -28.17 5.38
N LEU A 10 32.38 -28.06 6.39
CA LEU A 10 30.93 -27.99 6.27
C LEU A 10 30.59 -26.58 5.77
N THR A 11 30.38 -26.45 4.48
CA THR A 11 29.77 -25.26 3.89
C THR A 11 28.28 -25.23 4.25
N PHE A 12 27.95 -24.43 5.25
CA PHE A 12 26.58 -24.09 5.61
C PHE A 12 26.03 -23.17 4.52
N THR A 13 25.31 -23.71 3.57
CA THR A 13 24.47 -22.93 2.64
C THR A 13 23.28 -22.35 3.41
N THR A 14 23.48 -21.17 3.96
CA THR A 14 22.37 -20.34 4.49
C THR A 14 21.47 -19.94 3.33
N GLY A 15 20.40 -20.70 3.10
CA GLY A 15 19.32 -20.32 2.22
C GLY A 15 18.73 -19.00 2.73
N LEU A 16 18.97 -17.92 2.01
CA LEU A 16 18.26 -16.66 2.17
C LEU A 16 16.78 -16.92 1.87
N LEU A 17 16.01 -17.19 2.91
CA LEU A 17 14.57 -16.97 2.90
C LEU A 17 14.38 -15.45 2.78
N VAL A 18 14.32 -14.95 1.55
CA VAL A 18 13.74 -13.64 1.26
C VAL A 18 12.27 -13.77 1.63
N ALA A 19 11.98 -13.61 2.92
CA ALA A 19 10.64 -13.33 3.36
C ALA A 19 10.20 -12.06 2.61
N CYS A 20 9.17 -12.19 1.79
CA CYS A 20 8.41 -11.06 1.27
C CYS A 20 7.80 -10.32 2.45
N SER A 21 8.61 -9.60 3.22
CA SER A 21 8.17 -8.56 4.13
C SER A 21 7.99 -7.29 3.31
N GLY A 22 7.12 -7.32 2.30
CA GLY A 22 6.49 -6.10 1.86
C GLY A 22 5.70 -5.62 3.08
N SER A 23 6.13 -4.54 3.73
CA SER A 23 5.26 -3.78 4.61
C SER A 23 4.08 -3.37 3.72
N THR A 24 2.99 -4.10 3.83
CA THR A 24 1.76 -3.74 3.15
C THR A 24 1.25 -2.50 3.87
N GLU A 25 1.56 -1.32 3.29
CA GLU A 25 0.96 -0.07 3.72
C GLU A 25 -0.56 -0.25 3.77
N ASP A 26 -1.23 0.32 4.76
CA ASP A 26 -2.69 0.23 4.87
C ASP A 26 -3.33 0.70 3.55
N VAL A 27 -4.27 -0.08 3.07
CA VAL A 27 -4.97 0.17 1.79
C VAL A 27 -5.60 1.56 1.73
N ARG A 28 -6.02 2.11 2.87
CA ARG A 28 -6.63 3.45 3.00
C ARG A 28 -5.59 4.54 2.77
N ILE A 29 -4.38 4.36 3.31
CA ILE A 29 -3.26 5.28 3.10
C ILE A 29 -2.87 5.26 1.62
N THR A 30 -2.71 4.08 1.05
CA THR A 30 -2.40 3.90 -0.38
C THR A 30 -3.48 4.56 -1.25
N LEU A 31 -4.77 4.32 -0.96
CA LEU A 31 -5.87 4.92 -1.70
C LEU A 31 -5.87 6.45 -1.59
N CYS A 32 -5.65 6.99 -0.39
CA CYS A 32 -5.56 8.44 -0.18
C CYS A 32 -4.41 9.07 -0.98
N LYS A 33 -3.25 8.40 -1.06
CA LYS A 33 -2.12 8.80 -1.90
C LYS A 33 -2.48 8.79 -3.40
N ASP A 34 -3.15 7.73 -3.84
CA ASP A 34 -3.52 7.55 -5.24
C ASP A 34 -4.62 8.52 -5.72
N LEU A 35 -5.38 9.12 -4.80
CA LEU A 35 -6.36 10.16 -5.13
C LEU A 35 -5.70 11.50 -5.49
N VAL A 36 -4.50 11.81 -5.01
CA VAL A 36 -3.83 13.10 -5.29
C VAL A 36 -3.66 13.36 -6.79
N PRO A 37 -3.10 12.47 -7.62
CA PRO A 37 -2.99 12.69 -9.05
C PRO A 37 -4.35 12.66 -9.79
N GLU A 38 -5.39 12.09 -9.19
CA GLU A 38 -6.74 12.15 -9.76
C GLU A 38 -7.44 13.50 -9.50
N ILE A 39 -7.10 14.17 -8.37
CA ILE A 39 -7.60 15.51 -8.04
C ILE A 39 -6.83 16.58 -8.81
N ASP A 40 -5.50 16.44 -8.87
CA ASP A 40 -4.64 17.36 -9.60
C ASP A 40 -3.66 16.58 -10.48
N ASN A 41 -3.95 16.54 -11.77
CA ASN A 41 -3.17 15.79 -12.76
C ASN A 41 -1.73 16.29 -12.97
N GLN A 42 -1.36 17.44 -12.40
CA GLN A 42 0.01 17.93 -12.38
C GLN A 42 0.85 17.25 -11.30
N LEU A 43 0.20 16.60 -10.32
CA LEU A 43 0.84 15.92 -9.18
C LEU A 43 0.99 14.42 -9.43
N ASN A 44 1.73 14.03 -10.46
CA ASN A 44 1.82 12.62 -10.88
C ASN A 44 2.64 11.72 -9.95
N SER A 45 3.58 12.26 -9.18
CA SER A 45 4.44 11.50 -8.26
C SER A 45 4.97 12.42 -7.17
N PRO A 46 4.10 12.90 -6.26
CA PRO A 46 4.53 13.77 -5.19
C PRO A 46 5.42 13.02 -4.18
N GLY A 47 6.39 13.71 -3.60
CA GLY A 47 7.11 13.23 -2.44
C GLY A 47 6.22 13.36 -1.19
N TRP A 48 6.17 12.32 -0.37
CA TRP A 48 5.39 12.31 0.87
C TRP A 48 6.25 12.79 2.02
N ASP A 49 5.91 13.96 2.59
CA ASP A 49 6.68 14.59 3.67
C ASP A 49 6.21 14.14 5.05
N LYS A 50 4.90 13.92 5.21
CA LYS A 50 4.28 13.53 6.48
C LYS A 50 3.05 12.67 6.24
N GLU A 51 2.88 11.69 7.09
CA GLU A 51 1.72 10.83 7.18
C GLU A 51 1.23 10.81 8.63
N ASP A 52 -0.05 11.02 8.84
CA ASP A 52 -0.68 11.02 10.15
C ASP A 52 -2.03 10.29 10.05
N VAL A 53 -2.26 9.35 10.95
CA VAL A 53 -3.52 8.59 11.02
C VAL A 53 -4.15 8.83 12.38
N LYS A 54 -5.41 9.28 12.38
CA LYS A 54 -6.17 9.57 13.57
C LYS A 54 -7.47 8.78 13.58
N PHE A 55 -7.80 8.23 14.72
CA PHE A 55 -9.06 7.55 14.97
C PHE A 55 -9.95 8.44 15.83
N ASN A 56 -11.11 8.82 15.30
CA ASN A 56 -12.10 9.66 15.97
C ASN A 56 -13.20 8.80 16.64
N GLY A 57 -12.79 7.77 17.38
CA GLY A 57 -13.71 6.85 18.06
C GLY A 57 -14.56 6.05 17.09
N TYR A 58 -15.88 6.16 17.23
CA TYR A 58 -16.88 5.49 16.38
C TYR A 58 -17.38 6.37 15.21
N GLU A 59 -16.73 7.47 14.91
CA GLU A 59 -17.15 8.35 13.83
C GLU A 59 -16.38 8.03 12.54
N ASP A 60 -15.09 8.35 12.51
CA ASP A 60 -14.25 8.10 11.35
C ASP A 60 -12.77 7.88 11.72
N MET A 61 -12.01 7.41 10.74
CA MET A 61 -10.57 7.43 10.72
C MET A 61 -10.13 8.49 9.70
N GLU A 62 -9.29 9.43 10.13
CA GLU A 62 -8.66 10.41 9.25
C GLU A 62 -7.26 9.95 8.85
N VAL A 63 -6.98 9.89 7.54
CA VAL A 63 -5.64 9.79 6.97
C VAL A 63 -5.25 11.16 6.45
N ALA A 64 -4.31 11.85 7.10
CA ALA A 64 -3.82 13.15 6.72
C ALA A 64 -2.40 13.05 6.16
N LEU A 65 -2.20 13.47 4.92
CA LEU A 65 -0.93 13.41 4.21
C LEU A 65 -0.48 14.81 3.80
N VAL A 66 0.81 15.09 3.99
CA VAL A 66 1.46 16.27 3.45
C VAL A 66 2.42 15.81 2.35
N PHE A 67 2.37 16.47 1.23
CA PHE A 67 3.21 16.15 0.08
C PHE A 67 3.90 17.37 -0.49
N SER A 68 4.97 17.13 -1.22
CA SER A 68 5.71 18.17 -1.96
C SER A 68 6.01 17.69 -3.37
N GLN A 69 5.90 18.62 -4.34
CA GLN A 69 6.31 18.41 -5.71
C GLN A 69 6.77 19.74 -6.32
N SER A 70 7.95 19.73 -6.93
CA SER A 70 8.52 20.91 -7.62
C SER A 70 8.56 22.19 -6.76
N GLY A 71 8.79 22.05 -5.44
CA GLY A 71 8.86 23.17 -4.50
C GLY A 71 7.50 23.64 -3.94
N SER A 72 6.38 23.14 -4.44
CA SER A 72 5.05 23.38 -3.89
C SER A 72 4.72 22.31 -2.86
N LYS A 73 4.06 22.72 -1.76
CA LYS A 73 3.53 21.82 -0.73
C LYS A 73 2.01 21.78 -0.81
N GLY A 74 1.48 20.60 -0.56
CA GLY A 74 0.05 20.40 -0.47
C GLY A 74 -0.32 19.43 0.64
N LYS A 75 -1.60 19.35 0.94
CA LYS A 75 -2.14 18.40 1.92
C LYS A 75 -3.43 17.77 1.42
N ILE A 76 -3.65 16.53 1.82
CA ILE A 76 -4.89 15.80 1.61
C ILE A 76 -5.28 15.14 2.93
N SER A 77 -6.57 15.21 3.28
CA SER A 77 -7.17 14.44 4.37
C SER A 77 -8.31 13.61 3.81
N CYS A 78 -8.25 12.30 4.04
CA CYS A 78 -9.25 11.33 3.64
C CYS A 78 -9.94 10.78 4.89
N PHE A 79 -11.29 10.79 4.91
CA PHE A 79 -12.10 10.40 6.06
C PHE A 79 -12.83 9.09 5.76
N TYR A 80 -12.55 8.06 6.54
CA TYR A 80 -13.07 6.71 6.40
C TYR A 80 -14.08 6.43 7.52
N PRO A 81 -15.38 6.25 7.21
CA PRO A 81 -16.40 6.08 8.22
C PRO A 81 -16.19 4.78 9.00
N TYR A 82 -16.56 4.81 10.28
CA TYR A 82 -16.60 3.62 11.10
C TYR A 82 -17.68 2.66 10.58
N ASN A 83 -17.32 1.39 10.46
CA ASN A 83 -18.22 0.35 10.01
C ASN A 83 -18.53 -0.62 11.16
N SER A 84 -19.68 -0.46 11.80
CA SER A 84 -20.08 -1.24 12.96
C SER A 84 -20.41 -2.72 12.67
N TYR A 85 -20.41 -3.15 11.42
CA TYR A 85 -20.73 -4.53 11.04
C TYR A 85 -19.57 -5.51 11.30
N ASP A 86 -18.36 -5.01 11.51
CA ASP A 86 -17.16 -5.82 11.72
C ASP A 86 -16.66 -5.79 13.19
N ASP A 87 -17.57 -5.75 14.16
CA ASP A 87 -17.24 -5.79 15.60
C ASP A 87 -16.74 -7.19 16.01
N ASN A 88 -15.70 -7.67 15.36
CA ASN A 88 -15.03 -8.94 15.61
C ASN A 88 -13.76 -8.76 16.44
N ALA A 89 -13.26 -9.84 17.03
CA ALA A 89 -11.98 -9.85 17.76
C ALA A 89 -10.79 -9.30 16.96
N ILE A 90 -10.89 -9.24 15.64
CA ILE A 90 -9.89 -8.67 14.71
C ILE A 90 -9.82 -7.15 14.87
N THR A 91 -10.95 -6.46 15.08
CA THR A 91 -11.00 -4.99 15.26
C THR A 91 -10.32 -4.53 16.54
N LEU A 92 -10.27 -5.40 17.55
CA LEU A 92 -9.56 -5.12 18.82
C LEU A 92 -8.03 -5.13 18.64
N SER A 93 -7.52 -5.89 17.66
CA SER A 93 -6.08 -5.96 17.35
C SER A 93 -5.63 -4.94 16.29
N ASP A 94 -6.55 -4.50 15.44
CA ASP A 94 -6.30 -3.51 14.39
C ASP A 94 -7.48 -2.52 14.30
N PRO A 95 -7.38 -1.36 14.96
CA PRO A 95 -8.43 -0.34 14.93
C PRO A 95 -8.80 0.14 13.53
N ALA A 96 -7.88 0.06 12.57
CA ALA A 96 -8.16 0.46 11.19
C ALA A 96 -9.17 -0.47 10.52
N SER A 97 -9.21 -1.76 10.88
CA SER A 97 -10.12 -2.73 10.29
C SER A 97 -11.61 -2.44 10.58
N ALA A 98 -11.90 -1.62 11.60
CA ALA A 98 -13.25 -1.18 11.93
C ALA A 98 -13.77 -0.05 11.02
N HIS A 99 -12.97 0.42 10.09
CA HIS A 99 -13.33 1.54 9.20
C HIS A 99 -13.43 1.08 7.75
N ASP A 100 -14.31 1.73 7.01
CA ASP A 100 -14.48 1.46 5.58
C ASP A 100 -13.15 1.60 4.81
N THR A 101 -13.02 0.84 3.73
CA THR A 101 -11.83 0.89 2.85
C THR A 101 -11.84 2.13 1.95
N TYR A 102 -13.03 2.71 1.72
CA TYR A 102 -13.21 3.86 0.84
C TYR A 102 -13.56 5.11 1.64
N PRO A 103 -12.93 6.27 1.33
CA PRO A 103 -13.25 7.49 2.04
C PRO A 103 -14.64 8.01 1.64
N SER A 104 -15.41 8.43 2.63
CA SER A 104 -16.69 9.11 2.41
C SER A 104 -16.52 10.60 2.10
N SER A 105 -15.38 11.17 2.48
CA SER A 105 -15.05 12.58 2.27
C SER A 105 -13.55 12.77 2.11
N VAL A 106 -13.18 13.72 1.26
CA VAL A 106 -11.79 14.13 1.04
C VAL A 106 -11.70 15.65 1.07
N VAL A 107 -10.68 16.16 1.75
CA VAL A 107 -10.29 17.57 1.76
C VAL A 107 -8.91 17.71 1.14
N PHE A 108 -8.79 18.46 0.06
CA PHE A 108 -7.55 18.70 -0.66
C PHE A 108 -7.22 20.20 -0.63
N ASN A 109 -6.06 20.57 -0.05
CA ASN A 109 -5.65 21.96 0.12
C ASN A 109 -6.75 22.85 0.70
N ASP A 110 -7.37 22.41 1.80
CA ASP A 110 -8.49 23.06 2.52
C ASP A 110 -9.82 23.14 1.74
N GLN A 111 -9.92 22.50 0.58
CA GLN A 111 -11.15 22.45 -0.21
C GLN A 111 -11.74 21.05 -0.17
N LYS A 112 -13.03 20.95 0.16
CA LYS A 112 -13.74 19.67 0.13
C LYS A 112 -14.00 19.25 -1.31
N VAL A 113 -13.61 18.02 -1.64
CA VAL A 113 -13.92 17.42 -2.94
C VAL A 113 -15.41 17.08 -3.01
N ASP A 114 -16.04 17.35 -4.16
CA ASP A 114 -17.44 16.98 -4.39
C ASP A 114 -17.62 15.45 -4.30
N SER A 115 -18.69 15.00 -3.66
CA SER A 115 -18.92 13.59 -3.39
C SER A 115 -19.11 12.73 -4.64
N ARG A 116 -19.73 13.29 -5.69
CA ARG A 116 -19.88 12.58 -6.97
C ARG A 116 -18.56 12.48 -7.70
N GLU A 117 -17.79 13.55 -7.68
CA GLU A 117 -16.45 13.58 -8.25
C GLU A 117 -15.52 12.61 -7.53
N LEU A 118 -15.55 12.60 -6.18
CA LEU A 118 -14.81 11.64 -5.36
C LEU A 118 -15.12 10.18 -5.72
N ALA A 119 -16.40 9.82 -5.86
CA ALA A 119 -16.80 8.48 -6.26
C ALA A 119 -16.22 8.08 -7.63
N ASN A 120 -16.22 9.00 -8.59
CA ASN A 120 -15.64 8.78 -9.91
C ASN A 120 -14.11 8.61 -9.85
N MET A 121 -13.43 9.40 -9.02
CA MET A 121 -11.98 9.30 -8.80
C MET A 121 -11.61 7.95 -8.16
N ILE A 122 -12.32 7.54 -7.11
CA ILE A 122 -12.13 6.24 -6.47
C ILE A 122 -12.26 5.11 -7.49
N ASN A 123 -13.29 5.13 -8.32
CA ASN A 123 -13.47 4.12 -9.36
C ASN A 123 -12.29 4.08 -10.35
N ARG A 124 -11.76 5.24 -10.77
CA ARG A 124 -10.59 5.28 -11.65
C ARG A 124 -9.34 4.72 -11.00
N VAL A 125 -9.09 5.07 -9.73
CA VAL A 125 -7.96 4.53 -8.95
C VAL A 125 -8.06 3.00 -8.86
N LEU A 126 -9.22 2.47 -8.49
CA LEU A 126 -9.44 1.03 -8.35
C LEU A 126 -9.24 0.27 -9.68
N LEU A 127 -9.73 0.81 -10.79
CA LEU A 127 -9.50 0.24 -12.10
C LEU A 127 -8.01 0.22 -12.47
N LYS A 128 -7.28 1.28 -12.15
CA LYS A 128 -5.84 1.39 -12.37
C LYS A 128 -5.07 0.37 -11.52
N GLN A 129 -5.38 0.29 -10.22
CA GLN A 129 -4.78 -0.68 -9.32
C GLN A 129 -5.06 -2.13 -9.76
N GLY A 130 -6.30 -2.45 -10.14
CA GLY A 130 -6.68 -3.75 -10.66
C GLY A 130 -5.90 -4.14 -11.92
N LYS A 131 -5.74 -3.21 -12.86
CA LYS A 131 -4.93 -3.43 -14.06
C LYS A 131 -3.47 -3.70 -13.72
N GLN A 132 -2.88 -2.90 -12.83
CA GLN A 132 -1.50 -3.10 -12.38
C GLN A 132 -1.28 -4.45 -11.69
N ALA A 133 -2.24 -4.90 -10.88
CA ALA A 133 -2.18 -6.21 -10.24
C ALA A 133 -2.20 -7.36 -11.27
N ILE A 134 -3.04 -7.26 -12.31
CA ILE A 134 -3.09 -8.23 -13.40
C ILE A 134 -1.77 -8.27 -14.16
N ASP A 135 -1.20 -7.11 -14.49
CA ASP A 135 0.04 -7.02 -15.25
C ASP A 135 1.22 -7.59 -14.44
N LYS A 136 1.30 -7.29 -13.14
CA LYS A 136 2.29 -7.91 -12.23
C LYS A 136 2.12 -9.42 -12.13
N GLY A 137 0.86 -9.90 -12.04
CA GLY A 137 0.57 -11.32 -12.02
C GLY A 137 1.04 -12.04 -13.28
N LYS A 138 0.83 -11.47 -14.46
CA LYS A 138 1.32 -12.01 -15.73
C LYS A 138 2.84 -12.10 -15.75
N GLN A 139 3.51 -11.02 -15.37
CA GLN A 139 4.98 -10.97 -15.31
C GLN A 139 5.53 -12.06 -14.38
N ALA A 140 4.97 -12.22 -13.18
CA ALA A 140 5.39 -13.25 -12.24
C ALA A 140 5.22 -14.69 -12.80
N ILE A 141 4.16 -14.93 -13.57
CA ILE A 141 3.95 -16.22 -14.25
C ILE A 141 5.00 -16.44 -15.34
N GLU A 142 5.30 -15.44 -16.14
CA GLU A 142 6.34 -15.51 -17.18
C GLU A 142 7.70 -15.81 -16.59
N GLU A 143 8.11 -15.05 -15.55
CA GLU A 143 9.38 -15.26 -14.84
C GLU A 143 9.47 -16.66 -14.21
N GLY A 144 8.39 -17.13 -13.56
CA GLY A 144 8.32 -18.49 -13.01
C GLY A 144 8.45 -19.58 -14.08
N THR A 145 7.83 -19.36 -15.23
CA THR A 145 7.90 -20.33 -16.37
C THR A 145 9.31 -20.42 -16.94
N GLU A 146 10.00 -19.28 -17.10
CA GLU A 146 11.39 -19.27 -17.57
C GLU A 146 12.35 -19.90 -16.56
N ALA A 147 12.16 -19.67 -15.25
CA ALA A 147 12.95 -20.30 -14.21
C ALA A 147 12.82 -21.84 -14.24
N ILE A 148 11.61 -22.37 -14.46
CA ILE A 148 11.38 -23.82 -14.59
C ILE A 148 12.08 -24.37 -15.83
N LYS A 149 11.97 -23.71 -16.99
CA LYS A 149 12.65 -24.15 -18.21
C LYS A 149 14.17 -24.23 -18.03
N THR A 150 14.75 -23.23 -17.35
CA THR A 150 16.21 -23.19 -17.10
C THR A 150 16.67 -24.29 -16.15
N SER A 151 15.84 -24.70 -15.18
CA SER A 151 16.15 -25.75 -14.23
C SER A 151 16.06 -27.18 -14.81
N LEU A 152 15.42 -27.35 -15.97
CA LEU A 152 15.24 -28.64 -16.66
C LEU A 152 16.31 -28.91 -17.75
N GLN A 153 17.21 -27.99 -18.00
CA GLN A 153 18.37 -28.14 -18.92
C GLN A 153 19.64 -28.48 -18.14
#